data_abd4d9485ff4e14de6befe2b4ff32620
#
_entry.id   abd4d9485ff4e14de6befe2b4ff32620
#
_cell.length_a   1.000
_cell.length_b   1.000
_cell.length_c   1.000
_cell.angle_alpha   90.00
_cell.angle_beta   90.00
_cell.angle_gamma   90.00
#
_symmetry.space_group_name_H-M   'P 1'
#
loop_
_entity.id
_entity.type
_entity.pdbx_description
1 polymer ?
#
loop_
_entity_poly.entity_id
_entity_poly.type
_entity_poly.pdbx_seq_one_letter_code
_entity_poly.pdbx_strand_id
1 'polypeptide(L)'
;TWHRIVFDYLSKRLPAGERFVPSKCQECFKVVVRPRSVKELFALENLQLRLNLPSKCGLEIRGSVPALYGGYFYNQGLAAGLNCYREVRRAVNEDKHLGPDVGIILKRGCTEFEMECGPSDKWRISEVQLKFEALVDRYVVRDDVIREQPEHLVWHIHRKWIEFAYAHGDLSYLEFTDNQPLYPPVVTYHHLAEQQPSVPETGSPEKAEVGK
;
A
#
# COMPACT_ATOMS: atom_id res chain seq x y z
N THR A 1 5.72 -7.68 -14.91
CA THR A 1 4.35 -7.91 -15.43
C THR A 1 4.18 -7.20 -16.77
N TRP A 2 3.35 -7.74 -17.67
CA TRP A 2 3.09 -7.22 -19.03
C TRP A 2 2.78 -5.71 -19.03
N HIS A 3 1.83 -5.25 -18.21
CA HIS A 3 1.43 -3.83 -18.13
C HIS A 3 2.59 -2.90 -17.74
N ARG A 4 3.52 -3.38 -16.92
CA ARG A 4 4.68 -2.60 -16.52
C ARG A 4 5.71 -2.51 -17.66
N ILE A 5 5.92 -3.60 -18.39
CA ILE A 5 6.78 -3.62 -19.58
C ILE A 5 6.22 -2.66 -20.64
N VAL A 6 4.93 -2.76 -20.94
CA VAL A 6 4.26 -1.89 -21.91
C VAL A 6 4.35 -0.43 -21.47
N PHE A 7 4.02 -0.12 -20.22
CA PHE A 7 4.05 1.24 -19.70
C PHE A 7 5.46 1.84 -19.70
N ASP A 8 6.44 1.13 -19.13
CA ASP A 8 7.82 1.58 -19.05
C ASP A 8 8.43 1.77 -20.44
N TYR A 9 8.11 0.89 -21.40
CA TYR A 9 8.61 0.99 -22.75
C TYR A 9 7.95 2.11 -23.54
N LEU A 10 6.63 2.25 -23.48
CA LEU A 10 5.88 3.30 -24.15
C LEU A 10 6.19 4.68 -23.57
N SER A 11 6.17 4.83 -22.25
CA SER A 11 6.40 6.13 -21.61
C SER A 11 7.78 6.71 -21.87
N LYS A 12 8.79 5.85 -22.10
CA LYS A 12 10.17 6.28 -22.35
C LYS A 12 10.48 6.64 -23.81
N ARG A 13 9.64 6.21 -24.76
CA ARG A 13 9.91 6.33 -26.20
C ARG A 13 8.94 7.24 -26.93
N LEU A 14 7.89 7.70 -26.27
CA LEU A 14 6.96 8.66 -26.83
C LEU A 14 7.42 10.10 -26.60
N PRO A 15 7.07 11.01 -27.48
CA PRO A 15 7.29 12.44 -27.26
C PRO A 15 6.71 12.88 -25.92
N ALA A 16 7.36 13.84 -25.25
CA ALA A 16 6.90 14.39 -23.99
C ALA A 16 5.47 14.93 -24.17
N GLY A 17 4.51 14.30 -23.48
CA GLY A 17 3.08 14.64 -23.57
C GLY A 17 2.16 13.53 -24.12
N GLU A 18 2.70 12.50 -24.74
CA GLU A 18 1.93 11.35 -25.21
C GLU A 18 2.17 10.12 -24.31
N ARG A 19 1.50 10.10 -23.17
CA ARG A 19 1.54 8.95 -22.28
C ARG A 19 0.29 8.10 -22.47
N PHE A 20 0.49 6.78 -22.62
CA PHE A 20 -0.62 5.85 -22.79
C PHE A 20 -0.74 4.93 -21.57
N VAL A 21 -1.97 4.81 -21.10
CA VAL A 21 -2.30 3.74 -20.17
C VAL A 21 -2.43 2.44 -20.96
N PRO A 22 -1.77 1.33 -20.57
CA PRO A 22 -1.91 0.05 -21.25
C PRO A 22 -3.37 -0.35 -21.42
N SER A 23 -3.75 -0.87 -22.60
CA SER A 23 -5.16 -1.16 -22.94
C SER A 23 -5.85 -2.05 -21.91
N LYS A 24 -5.14 -3.10 -21.44
CA LYS A 24 -5.65 -4.00 -20.38
C LYS A 24 -5.83 -3.31 -19.03
N CYS A 25 -5.09 -2.22 -18.77
CA CYS A 25 -5.27 -1.41 -17.56
C CYS A 25 -6.42 -0.44 -17.72
N GLN A 26 -6.75 -0.01 -18.94
CA GLN A 26 -7.93 0.80 -19.22
C GLN A 26 -9.23 0.03 -19.01
N GLU A 27 -9.23 -1.30 -19.24
CA GLU A 27 -10.36 -2.19 -18.97
C GLU A 27 -10.33 -2.81 -17.56
N CYS A 28 -9.31 -2.50 -16.77
CA CYS A 28 -9.20 -2.99 -15.40
C CYS A 28 -10.02 -2.13 -14.45
N PHE A 29 -11.09 -2.66 -13.91
CA PHE A 29 -11.88 -2.04 -12.84
C PHE A 29 -11.61 -2.74 -11.52
N LYS A 30 -11.29 -1.96 -10.48
CA LYS A 30 -10.93 -2.49 -9.17
C LYS A 30 -11.94 -2.04 -8.13
N VAL A 31 -12.45 -3.00 -7.38
CA VAL A 31 -13.09 -2.70 -6.10
C VAL A 31 -11.98 -2.57 -5.07
N VAL A 32 -11.87 -1.40 -4.47
CA VAL A 32 -10.86 -1.08 -3.46
C VAL A 32 -11.53 -1.01 -2.10
N VAL A 33 -11.12 -1.87 -1.19
CA VAL A 33 -11.54 -1.88 0.20
C VAL A 33 -10.44 -1.23 1.04
N ARG A 34 -10.81 -0.38 1.99
CA ARG A 34 -9.86 0.37 2.82
C ARG A 34 -10.00 -0.01 4.30
N PRO A 35 -9.31 -1.08 4.73
CA PRO A 35 -9.23 -1.40 6.16
C PRO A 35 -8.62 -0.24 6.94
N ARG A 36 -9.11 -0.01 8.14
CA ARG A 36 -8.66 1.08 9.03
C ARG A 36 -7.61 0.61 10.02
N SER A 37 -7.51 -0.71 10.20
CA SER A 37 -6.61 -1.33 11.16
C SER A 37 -6.05 -2.65 10.61
N VAL A 38 -4.97 -3.16 11.21
CA VAL A 38 -4.40 -4.46 10.86
C VAL A 38 -5.38 -5.59 11.15
N LYS A 39 -6.21 -5.46 12.18
CA LYS A 39 -7.30 -6.38 12.47
C LYS A 39 -8.30 -6.47 11.30
N GLU A 40 -8.73 -5.32 10.78
CA GLU A 40 -9.61 -5.27 9.61
C GLU A 40 -8.89 -5.81 8.35
N LEU A 41 -7.57 -5.64 8.24
CA LEU A 41 -6.78 -6.20 7.13
C LEU A 41 -6.81 -7.73 7.14
N PHE A 42 -6.60 -8.37 8.30
CA PHE A 42 -6.73 -9.82 8.45
C PHE A 42 -8.17 -10.31 8.18
N ALA A 43 -9.16 -9.55 8.63
CA ALA A 43 -10.56 -9.87 8.32
C ALA A 43 -10.84 -9.80 6.81
N LEU A 44 -10.28 -8.80 6.13
CA LEU A 44 -10.39 -8.65 4.67
C LEU A 44 -9.69 -9.79 3.91
N GLU A 45 -8.51 -10.23 4.36
CA GLU A 45 -7.85 -11.40 3.77
C GLU A 45 -8.73 -12.64 3.86
N ASN A 46 -9.30 -12.92 5.03
CA ASN A 46 -10.25 -14.01 5.23
C ASN A 46 -11.49 -13.86 4.35
N LEU A 47 -11.99 -12.65 4.17
CA LEU A 47 -13.12 -12.39 3.26
C LEU A 47 -12.74 -12.68 1.80
N GLN A 48 -11.56 -12.26 1.36
CA GLN A 48 -11.05 -12.52 0.01
C GLN A 48 -10.92 -14.01 -0.27
N LEU A 49 -10.43 -14.78 0.69
CA LEU A 49 -10.33 -16.25 0.60
C LEU A 49 -11.73 -16.89 0.47
N ARG A 50 -12.71 -16.44 1.27
CA ARG A 50 -14.10 -16.95 1.20
C ARG A 50 -14.79 -16.62 -0.13
N LEU A 51 -14.60 -15.41 -0.63
CA LEU A 51 -15.21 -14.98 -1.90
C LEU A 51 -14.54 -15.63 -3.11
N ASN A 52 -13.30 -16.06 -2.99
CA ASN A 52 -12.51 -16.70 -4.05
C ASN A 52 -12.53 -15.92 -5.38
N LEU A 53 -12.49 -14.59 -5.28
CA LEU A 53 -12.40 -13.68 -6.42
C LEU A 53 -10.95 -13.26 -6.67
N PRO A 54 -10.58 -12.91 -7.91
CA PRO A 54 -9.24 -12.37 -8.20
C PRO A 54 -8.95 -11.14 -7.35
N SER A 55 -8.14 -11.30 -6.32
CA SER A 55 -7.95 -10.27 -5.29
C SER A 55 -6.55 -10.30 -4.68
N LYS A 56 -6.23 -9.26 -3.94
CA LYS A 56 -5.10 -9.18 -3.02
C LYS A 56 -5.36 -8.13 -1.95
N CYS A 57 -4.73 -8.26 -0.79
CA CYS A 57 -4.68 -7.22 0.23
C CYS A 57 -3.26 -7.07 0.80
N GLY A 58 -3.05 -6.04 1.59
CA GLY A 58 -1.77 -5.79 2.24
C GLY A 58 -1.56 -4.35 2.66
N LEU A 59 -0.32 -4.05 3.00
CA LEU A 59 0.13 -2.72 3.41
C LEU A 59 0.09 -1.74 2.24
N GLU A 60 -0.32 -0.53 2.52
CA GLU A 60 -0.26 0.57 1.56
C GLU A 60 0.89 1.50 1.92
N ILE A 61 1.97 1.40 1.15
CA ILE A 61 3.22 2.15 1.38
C ILE A 61 3.43 3.29 0.38
N ARG A 62 2.46 3.50 -0.54
CA ARG A 62 2.56 4.55 -1.55
C ARG A 62 2.14 5.88 -0.97
N GLY A 63 3.01 6.89 -1.07
CA GLY A 63 2.74 8.24 -0.57
C GLY A 63 1.53 8.94 -1.21
N SER A 64 1.06 8.44 -2.36
CA SER A 64 -0.13 8.96 -3.07
C SER A 64 -1.45 8.40 -2.55
N VAL A 65 -1.44 7.45 -1.61
CA VAL A 65 -2.64 6.81 -1.06
C VAL A 65 -2.72 7.09 0.43
N PRO A 66 -3.71 7.86 0.89
CA PRO A 66 -3.86 8.23 2.30
C PRO A 66 -4.53 7.09 3.10
N ALA A 67 -3.90 5.91 3.15
CA ALA A 67 -4.37 4.75 3.89
C ALA A 67 -3.17 3.89 4.26
N LEU A 68 -3.23 3.19 5.40
CA LEU A 68 -2.18 2.26 5.82
C LEU A 68 -2.36 0.87 5.20
N TYR A 69 -3.59 0.52 4.87
CA TYR A 69 -3.97 -0.81 4.40
C TYR A 69 -4.87 -0.72 3.18
N GLY A 70 -4.81 -1.74 2.33
CA GLY A 70 -5.65 -1.81 1.14
C GLY A 70 -5.98 -3.22 0.72
N GLY A 71 -7.18 -3.41 0.20
CA GLY A 71 -7.58 -4.63 -0.49
C GLY A 71 -8.18 -4.32 -1.85
N TYR A 72 -7.94 -5.19 -2.80
CA TYR A 72 -8.24 -4.96 -4.20
C TYR A 72 -8.86 -6.21 -4.80
N PHE A 73 -10.00 -6.06 -5.47
CA PHE A 73 -10.61 -7.08 -6.33
C PHE A 73 -10.54 -6.62 -7.77
N TYR A 74 -10.04 -7.47 -8.65
CA TYR A 74 -9.73 -7.11 -10.04
C TYR A 74 -10.79 -7.62 -11.00
N ASN A 75 -11.28 -6.74 -11.88
CA ASN A 75 -12.33 -7.05 -12.83
C ASN A 75 -11.97 -6.51 -14.22
N GLN A 76 -12.39 -7.21 -15.25
CA GLN A 76 -12.31 -6.75 -16.63
C GLN A 76 -13.66 -6.17 -17.05
N GLY A 77 -13.63 -4.88 -17.41
CA GLY A 77 -14.81 -4.13 -17.80
C GLY A 77 -15.66 -3.60 -16.63
N LEU A 78 -16.36 -2.52 -16.89
CA LEU A 78 -17.17 -1.80 -15.90
C LEU A 78 -18.31 -2.66 -15.33
N ALA A 79 -19.00 -3.44 -16.18
CA ALA A 79 -20.13 -4.27 -15.73
C ALA A 79 -19.70 -5.32 -14.68
N ALA A 80 -18.58 -6.02 -14.94
CA ALA A 80 -18.01 -6.96 -13.98
C ALA A 80 -17.57 -6.24 -12.69
N GLY A 81 -16.95 -5.07 -12.81
CA GLY A 81 -16.57 -4.24 -11.67
C GLY A 81 -17.75 -3.83 -10.80
N LEU A 82 -18.88 -3.42 -11.40
CA LEU A 82 -20.10 -3.05 -10.68
C LEU A 82 -20.73 -4.27 -9.95
N ASN A 83 -20.74 -5.44 -10.57
CA ASN A 83 -21.25 -6.65 -9.95
C ASN A 83 -20.38 -7.04 -8.75
N CYS A 84 -19.08 -7.08 -8.93
CA CYS A 84 -18.12 -7.33 -7.87
C CYS A 84 -18.25 -6.29 -6.73
N TYR A 85 -18.44 -5.01 -7.04
CA TYR A 85 -18.66 -3.98 -6.02
C TYR A 85 -19.88 -4.27 -5.14
N ARG A 86 -21.01 -4.67 -5.74
CA ARG A 86 -22.24 -5.01 -4.98
C ARG A 86 -22.02 -6.22 -4.08
N GLU A 87 -21.36 -7.24 -4.62
CA GLU A 87 -21.04 -8.46 -3.87
C GLU A 87 -20.11 -8.20 -2.70
N VAL A 88 -18.98 -7.51 -2.95
CA VAL A 88 -18.00 -7.17 -1.92
C VAL A 88 -18.61 -6.23 -0.87
N ARG A 89 -19.42 -5.22 -1.27
CA ARG A 89 -20.09 -4.32 -0.35
C ARG A 89 -21.02 -5.07 0.60
N ARG A 90 -21.82 -6.00 0.05
CA ARG A 90 -22.69 -6.86 0.87
C ARG A 90 -21.87 -7.69 1.85
N ALA A 91 -20.87 -8.41 1.36
CA ALA A 91 -20.03 -9.29 2.18
C ALA A 91 -19.28 -8.54 3.28
N VAL A 92 -18.78 -7.32 3.00
CA VAL A 92 -18.13 -6.46 4.00
C VAL A 92 -19.13 -5.97 5.04
N ASN A 93 -20.35 -5.60 4.64
CA ASN A 93 -21.38 -5.14 5.59
C ASN A 93 -21.82 -6.24 6.56
N GLU A 94 -21.85 -7.49 6.09
CA GLU A 94 -22.25 -8.68 6.86
C GLU A 94 -21.08 -9.25 7.70
N ASP A 95 -19.86 -8.83 7.44
CA ASP A 95 -18.69 -9.33 8.17
C ASP A 95 -18.59 -8.66 9.54
N LYS A 96 -18.46 -9.48 10.60
CA LYS A 96 -18.44 -9.03 12.01
C LYS A 96 -17.26 -8.13 12.39
N HIS A 97 -16.19 -8.14 11.60
CA HIS A 97 -14.97 -7.40 11.90
C HIS A 97 -14.74 -6.20 10.95
N LEU A 98 -15.42 -6.19 9.80
CA LEU A 98 -15.33 -5.10 8.82
C LEU A 98 -16.48 -4.11 8.99
N GLY A 99 -17.69 -4.51 8.64
CA GLY A 99 -18.89 -3.69 8.79
C GLY A 99 -19.07 -2.57 7.75
N PRO A 100 -20.19 -1.82 7.83
CA PRO A 100 -20.59 -0.85 6.82
C PRO A 100 -19.66 0.39 6.74
N ASP A 101 -18.94 0.69 7.83
CA ASP A 101 -18.07 1.88 7.90
C ASP A 101 -16.74 1.72 7.16
N VAL A 102 -16.40 0.50 6.73
CA VAL A 102 -15.21 0.27 5.89
C VAL A 102 -15.42 0.88 4.52
N GLY A 103 -14.51 1.78 4.14
CA GLY A 103 -14.57 2.47 2.86
C GLY A 103 -14.38 1.51 1.68
N ILE A 104 -15.30 1.56 0.71
CA ILE A 104 -15.18 0.80 -0.54
C ILE A 104 -15.46 1.72 -1.71
N ILE A 105 -14.60 1.66 -2.72
CA ILE A 105 -14.79 2.38 -3.99
C ILE A 105 -14.59 1.44 -5.17
N LEU A 106 -15.24 1.76 -6.29
CA LEU A 106 -14.94 1.18 -7.59
C LEU A 106 -14.13 2.21 -8.40
N LYS A 107 -12.95 1.83 -8.86
CA LYS A 107 -12.10 2.70 -9.67
C LYS A 107 -11.56 2.00 -10.91
N ARG A 108 -11.27 2.77 -11.94
CA ARG A 108 -10.62 2.30 -13.18
C ARG A 108 -9.11 2.42 -13.05
N GLY A 109 -8.38 1.38 -13.43
CA GLY A 109 -6.91 1.37 -13.49
C GLY A 109 -6.19 1.61 -12.16
N CYS A 110 -4.93 2.02 -12.24
CA CYS A 110 -4.06 2.31 -11.10
C CYS A 110 -3.95 3.81 -10.87
N THR A 111 -3.78 4.22 -9.61
CA THR A 111 -3.60 5.64 -9.23
C THR A 111 -2.37 6.23 -9.92
N GLU A 112 -1.31 5.47 -10.08
CA GLU A 112 -0.08 5.87 -10.76
C GLU A 112 -0.35 6.31 -12.20
N PHE A 113 -1.24 5.61 -12.91
CA PHE A 113 -1.64 6.01 -14.26
C PHE A 113 -2.50 7.28 -14.27
N GLU A 114 -3.36 7.47 -13.28
CA GLU A 114 -4.12 8.72 -13.16
C GLU A 114 -3.20 9.91 -12.88
N MET A 115 -2.17 9.72 -12.09
CA MET A 115 -1.17 10.77 -11.81
C MET A 115 -0.35 11.13 -13.06
N GLU A 116 -0.02 10.15 -13.90
CA GLU A 116 0.85 10.35 -15.05
C GLU A 116 0.09 10.66 -16.35
N CYS A 117 -1.11 10.10 -16.52
CA CYS A 117 -1.88 10.16 -17.75
C CYS A 117 -3.20 10.95 -17.59
N GLY A 118 -3.45 11.54 -16.42
CA GLY A 118 -4.68 12.27 -16.11
C GLY A 118 -5.86 11.37 -15.75
N PRO A 119 -7.06 11.96 -15.56
CA PRO A 119 -8.25 11.28 -15.09
C PRO A 119 -8.65 10.08 -15.94
N SER A 120 -9.03 8.97 -15.29
CA SER A 120 -9.29 7.69 -15.95
C SER A 120 -10.52 7.69 -16.89
N ASP A 121 -11.46 8.59 -16.69
CA ASP A 121 -12.61 8.79 -17.59
C ASP A 121 -12.23 9.35 -18.97
N LYS A 122 -11.07 9.99 -19.07
CA LYS A 122 -10.53 10.59 -20.30
C LYS A 122 -9.57 9.67 -21.07
N TRP A 123 -9.20 8.52 -20.51
CA TRP A 123 -8.30 7.59 -21.19
C TRP A 123 -8.92 7.04 -22.46
N ARG A 124 -8.12 7.01 -23.53
CA ARG A 124 -8.49 6.49 -24.84
C ARG A 124 -7.41 5.54 -25.34
N ILE A 125 -7.81 4.55 -26.09
CA ILE A 125 -6.92 3.59 -26.74
C ILE A 125 -6.73 4.07 -28.18
N SER A 126 -5.47 4.23 -28.62
CA SER A 126 -5.15 4.57 -30.00
C SER A 126 -4.79 3.31 -30.79
N GLU A 127 -4.96 3.37 -32.11
CA GLU A 127 -4.54 2.27 -33.00
C GLU A 127 -3.04 2.03 -32.95
N VAL A 128 -2.24 3.08 -32.81
CA VAL A 128 -0.78 2.99 -32.66
C VAL A 128 -0.41 2.22 -31.43
N GLN A 129 -1.08 2.51 -30.31
CA GLN A 129 -0.91 1.77 -29.05
C GLN A 129 -1.23 0.30 -29.24
N LEU A 130 -2.36 -0.04 -29.85
CA LEU A 130 -2.77 -1.43 -30.05
C LEU A 130 -1.77 -2.21 -30.92
N LYS A 131 -1.26 -1.59 -31.99
CA LYS A 131 -0.24 -2.21 -32.85
C LYS A 131 1.04 -2.50 -32.07
N PHE A 132 1.42 -1.57 -31.20
CA PHE A 132 2.60 -1.74 -30.36
C PHE A 132 2.40 -2.83 -29.29
N GLU A 133 1.26 -2.83 -28.61
CA GLU A 133 0.92 -3.85 -27.61
C GLU A 133 0.86 -5.25 -28.22
N ALA A 134 0.31 -5.36 -29.45
CA ALA A 134 0.32 -6.61 -30.20
C ALA A 134 1.74 -7.10 -30.53
N LEU A 135 2.69 -6.19 -30.79
CA LEU A 135 4.08 -6.55 -30.95
C LEU A 135 4.68 -7.09 -29.65
N VAL A 136 4.44 -6.42 -28.53
CA VAL A 136 4.90 -6.88 -27.20
C VAL A 136 4.31 -8.24 -26.85
N ASP A 137 3.04 -8.49 -27.14
CA ASP A 137 2.35 -9.77 -26.87
C ASP A 137 3.00 -10.97 -27.60
N ARG A 138 3.69 -10.74 -28.73
CA ARG A 138 4.41 -11.80 -29.44
C ARG A 138 5.67 -12.27 -28.71
N TYR A 139 6.27 -11.40 -27.90
CA TYR A 139 7.55 -11.67 -27.24
C TYR A 139 7.41 -11.92 -25.74
N VAL A 140 6.26 -11.62 -25.15
CA VAL A 140 6.01 -11.81 -23.71
C VAL A 140 5.15 -13.04 -23.49
N VAL A 141 5.81 -14.12 -23.09
CA VAL A 141 5.12 -15.31 -22.63
C VAL A 141 4.45 -15.00 -21.30
N ARG A 142 3.14 -15.21 -21.22
CA ARG A 142 2.39 -15.09 -19.97
C ARG A 142 2.40 -16.43 -19.24
N ASP A 143 2.88 -16.38 -18.02
CA ASP A 143 2.69 -17.44 -17.06
C ASP A 143 1.37 -17.12 -16.31
N ASP A 144 0.26 -17.66 -16.78
CA ASP A 144 -1.06 -17.49 -16.16
C ASP A 144 -1.27 -18.46 -14.98
N VAL A 145 -0.21 -19.19 -14.57
CA VAL A 145 -0.27 -20.10 -13.45
C VAL A 145 -0.43 -19.28 -12.15
N ILE A 146 -1.59 -19.41 -11.53
CA ILE A 146 -1.80 -18.94 -10.17
C ILE A 146 -0.99 -19.85 -9.26
N ARG A 147 0.06 -19.30 -8.65
CA ARG A 147 0.86 -20.02 -7.67
C ARG A 147 0.32 -19.69 -6.29
N GLU A 148 -0.03 -20.70 -5.55
CA GLU A 148 -0.28 -20.55 -4.11
C GLU A 148 0.99 -20.03 -3.43
N GLN A 149 0.81 -19.10 -2.51
CA GLN A 149 1.95 -18.62 -1.72
C GLN A 149 2.35 -19.71 -0.71
N PRO A 150 3.64 -20.07 -0.63
CA PRO A 150 4.11 -21.00 0.38
C PRO A 150 3.77 -20.48 1.79
N GLU A 151 3.39 -21.37 2.68
CA GLU A 151 2.98 -21.04 4.06
C GLU A 151 3.98 -20.15 4.79
N HIS A 152 5.27 -20.45 4.68
CA HIS A 152 6.32 -19.64 5.30
C HIS A 152 6.36 -18.19 4.79
N LEU A 153 5.99 -17.97 3.51
CA LEU A 153 5.89 -16.62 2.94
C LEU A 153 4.68 -15.88 3.49
N VAL A 154 3.53 -16.55 3.64
CA VAL A 154 2.34 -15.98 4.28
C VAL A 154 2.66 -15.56 5.71
N TRP A 155 3.37 -16.40 6.45
CA TRP A 155 3.86 -16.10 7.81
C TRP A 155 4.70 -14.82 7.86
N HIS A 156 5.65 -14.68 6.93
CA HIS A 156 6.47 -13.47 6.84
C HIS A 156 5.64 -12.23 6.51
N ILE A 157 4.65 -12.36 5.64
CA ILE A 157 3.76 -11.25 5.28
C ILE A 157 2.95 -10.81 6.51
N HIS A 158 2.31 -11.74 7.22
CA HIS A 158 1.52 -11.46 8.41
C HIS A 158 2.36 -10.79 9.51
N ARG A 159 3.56 -11.31 9.76
CA ARG A 159 4.50 -10.66 10.67
C ARG A 159 4.80 -9.22 10.27
N LYS A 160 5.03 -8.96 8.98
CA LYS A 160 5.26 -7.60 8.47
C LYS A 160 4.05 -6.69 8.64
N TRP A 161 2.84 -7.21 8.54
CA TRP A 161 1.63 -6.43 8.81
C TRP A 161 1.56 -5.99 10.28
N ILE A 162 1.87 -6.89 11.21
CA ILE A 162 1.88 -6.62 12.65
C ILE A 162 2.99 -5.60 13.00
N GLU A 163 4.21 -5.79 12.49
CA GLU A 163 5.32 -4.84 12.66
C GLU A 163 4.98 -3.44 12.12
N PHE A 164 4.32 -3.38 10.96
CA PHE A 164 3.91 -2.12 10.34
C PHE A 164 2.82 -1.42 11.17
N ALA A 165 1.84 -2.16 11.65
CA ALA A 165 0.80 -1.65 12.54
C ALA A 165 1.39 -1.01 13.80
N TYR A 166 2.31 -1.72 14.46
CA TYR A 166 3.06 -1.20 15.60
C TYR A 166 3.77 0.11 15.27
N ALA A 167 4.53 0.14 14.16
CA ALA A 167 5.32 1.29 13.76
C ALA A 167 4.46 2.54 13.42
N HIS A 168 3.19 2.33 13.04
CA HIS A 168 2.25 3.41 12.68
C HIS A 168 1.21 3.70 13.76
N GLY A 169 1.34 3.12 14.96
CA GLY A 169 0.46 3.39 16.10
C GLY A 169 -0.93 2.74 15.99
N ASP A 170 -1.09 1.75 15.14
CA ASP A 170 -2.32 0.95 15.05
C ASP A 170 -2.32 -0.10 16.16
N LEU A 171 -2.95 0.23 17.29
CA LEU A 171 -2.97 -0.62 18.48
C LEU A 171 -3.73 -1.95 18.30
N SER A 172 -4.44 -2.16 17.20
CA SER A 172 -5.12 -3.43 16.94
C SER A 172 -4.15 -4.60 16.75
N TYR A 173 -2.85 -4.33 16.55
CA TYR A 173 -1.81 -5.36 16.52
C TYR A 173 -1.74 -6.16 17.83
N LEU A 174 -2.14 -5.56 18.96
CA LEU A 174 -2.13 -6.21 20.28
C LEU A 174 -2.98 -7.50 20.31
N GLU A 175 -4.01 -7.60 19.47
CA GLU A 175 -4.80 -8.84 19.35
C GLU A 175 -4.00 -10.02 18.80
N PHE A 176 -2.85 -9.76 18.16
CA PHE A 176 -1.96 -10.78 17.56
C PHE A 176 -0.69 -11.03 18.36
N THR A 177 -0.54 -10.36 19.52
CA THR A 177 0.66 -10.43 20.37
C THR A 177 0.31 -10.68 21.84
N ASP A 178 -0.83 -11.34 22.12
CA ASP A 178 -1.32 -11.61 23.46
C ASP A 178 -1.38 -10.35 24.36
N ASN A 179 -1.76 -9.24 23.78
CA ASN A 179 -1.77 -7.90 24.38
C ASN A 179 -0.40 -7.41 24.88
N GLN A 180 0.68 -7.97 24.36
CA GLN A 180 2.03 -7.54 24.69
C GLN A 180 2.56 -6.58 23.62
N PRO A 181 3.30 -5.53 24.02
CA PRO A 181 4.03 -4.69 23.07
C PRO A 181 5.00 -5.53 22.23
N LEU A 182 5.08 -5.26 20.93
CA LEU A 182 5.97 -5.98 20.03
C LEU A 182 7.45 -5.80 20.41
N TYR A 183 7.79 -4.64 20.94
CA TYR A 183 9.11 -4.32 21.48
C TYR A 183 8.96 -3.75 22.91
N PRO A 184 9.90 -4.05 23.82
CA PRO A 184 9.88 -3.47 25.15
C PRO A 184 10.05 -1.94 25.07
N PRO A 185 9.49 -1.19 26.03
CA PRO A 185 9.72 0.25 26.12
C PRO A 185 11.21 0.54 26.24
N VAL A 186 11.67 1.56 25.51
CA VAL A 186 13.05 2.03 25.63
C VAL A 186 13.23 2.74 26.97
N VAL A 187 14.16 2.27 27.79
CA VAL A 187 14.55 2.97 29.02
C VAL A 187 15.49 4.10 28.66
N THR A 188 15.13 5.32 29.04
CA THR A 188 15.91 6.52 28.75
C THR A 188 16.42 7.15 30.04
N TYR A 189 17.58 7.77 29.97
CA TYR A 189 18.29 8.33 31.12
C TYR A 189 18.55 9.84 31.00
N HIS A 190 18.01 10.50 29.96
CA HIS A 190 18.21 11.93 29.73
C HIS A 190 17.73 12.83 30.89
N HIS A 191 16.68 12.42 31.60
CA HIS A 191 16.19 13.10 32.78
C HIS A 191 17.20 13.19 33.93
N LEU A 192 18.19 12.28 33.97
CA LEU A 192 19.25 12.34 34.98
C LEU A 192 20.23 13.49 34.72
N ALA A 193 20.41 13.89 33.47
CA ALA A 193 21.26 15.04 33.11
C ALA A 193 20.67 16.36 33.60
N GLU A 194 19.36 16.48 33.67
CA GLU A 194 18.65 17.66 34.14
C GLU A 194 18.70 17.82 35.67
N GLN A 195 19.01 16.73 36.39
CA GLN A 195 19.09 16.70 37.86
C GLN A 195 20.52 16.97 38.38
N GLN A 196 21.53 17.03 37.52
CA GLN A 196 22.88 17.42 37.94
C GLN A 196 22.93 18.91 38.17
N PRO A 197 23.30 19.37 39.39
CA PRO A 197 23.50 20.80 39.63
C PRO A 197 24.60 21.29 38.71
N SER A 198 24.37 22.46 38.08
CA SER A 198 25.36 23.14 37.26
C SER A 198 26.67 23.25 38.10
N VAL A 199 27.74 22.63 37.60
CA VAL A 199 29.06 22.81 38.23
C VAL A 199 29.33 24.32 38.24
N PRO A 200 29.60 24.93 39.43
CA PRO A 200 29.93 26.35 39.47
C PRO A 200 31.17 26.60 38.62
N GLU A 201 31.10 27.56 37.71
CA GLU A 201 32.24 28.01 36.92
C GLU A 201 33.33 28.34 37.90
N THR A 202 34.37 27.51 37.94
CA THR A 202 35.60 27.83 38.69
C THR A 202 36.20 29.09 38.08
N GLY A 203 36.20 30.16 38.86
CA GLY A 203 36.65 31.48 38.46
C GLY A 203 37.98 31.44 37.71
N SER A 204 38.05 32.24 36.68
CA SER A 204 39.26 32.47 35.90
C SER A 204 40.41 32.86 36.84
N PRO A 205 41.63 32.34 36.68
CA PRO A 205 42.76 32.74 37.48
C PRO A 205 43.06 34.21 37.20
N GLU A 206 43.05 34.97 38.28
CA GLU A 206 43.44 36.37 38.35
C GLU A 206 44.85 36.58 37.75
N LYS A 207 44.99 37.40 36.72
CA LYS A 207 46.27 37.70 36.11
C LYS A 207 47.11 38.41 37.14
N ALA A 208 48.14 37.77 37.66
CA ALA A 208 49.17 38.37 38.44
C ALA A 208 49.91 39.44 37.57
N GLU A 209 49.75 40.69 37.89
CA GLU A 209 50.55 41.77 37.34
C GLU A 209 52.03 41.62 37.80
N VAL A 210 52.87 41.31 36.83
CA VAL A 210 54.33 41.43 37.04
C VAL A 210 54.72 42.90 36.86
N GLY A 211 54.85 43.58 37.98
CA GLY A 211 55.50 44.87 38.00
C GLY A 211 57.04 44.71 37.96
N LYS A 212 57.63 45.36 36.99
CA LYS A 212 59.08 45.71 36.81
C LYS A 212 60.12 44.75 37.33
#